data_1778b272df7f0fb36f630fb3aa8cfcde
#
_entry.id   1778b272df7f0fb36f630fb3aa8cfcde
#
_cell.length_a   1.000
_cell.length_b   1.000
_cell.length_c   1.000
_cell.angle_alpha   90.00
_cell.angle_beta   90.00
_cell.angle_gamma   90.00
#
_symmetry.space_group_name_H-M   'P 1'
#
loop_
_entity.id
_entity.type
_entity.pdbx_description
1 polymer ?
#
loop_
_entity_poly.entity_id
_entity_poly.type
_entity_poly.pdbx_seq_one_letter_code
_entity_poly.pdbx_strand_id
1 'polypeptide(L)'
;MPTYVCLMTLTDQGVTRMKHAPSEIEQSVMALEAAGGKLIGFYATMGAYDYVAISECPSDEVAMSYLLGLAAPGDVRTLTLKAFNFEEMKEMVKQLPTPYSL
;
A
#
# COMPACT_ATOMS: atom_id res chain seq x y z
N MET A 1 -12.43 -6.61 2.75
CA MET A 1 -11.21 -6.75 1.93
C MET A 1 -9.99 -6.49 2.78
N PRO A 2 -8.91 -7.23 2.59
CA PRO A 2 -7.64 -6.94 3.27
C PRO A 2 -7.14 -5.52 3.02
N THR A 3 -6.50 -4.94 4.03
CA THR A 3 -5.95 -3.59 3.98
C THR A 3 -4.43 -3.65 3.86
N TYR A 4 -3.86 -2.75 3.08
CA TYR A 4 -2.41 -2.68 2.86
C TYR A 4 -1.94 -1.25 3.06
N VAL A 5 -0.79 -1.10 3.71
CA VAL A 5 -0.07 0.18 3.81
C VAL A 5 1.17 0.05 2.93
N CYS A 6 1.22 0.81 1.86
CA CYS A 6 2.32 0.79 0.91
C CYS A 6 3.20 2.02 1.12
N LEU A 7 4.45 1.77 1.50
CA LEU A 7 5.45 2.81 1.66
C LEU A 7 6.30 2.81 0.40
N MET A 8 6.42 3.97 -0.24
CA MET A 8 7.09 4.06 -1.54
C MET A 8 8.26 5.03 -1.50
N THR A 9 9.32 4.65 -2.20
CA THR A 9 10.51 5.47 -2.38
C THR A 9 10.72 5.70 -3.86
N LEU A 10 10.93 6.95 -4.26
CA LEU A 10 11.29 7.27 -5.64
C LEU A 10 12.70 6.76 -5.94
N THR A 11 12.87 6.19 -7.11
CA THR A 11 14.19 5.87 -7.64
C THR A 11 14.82 7.14 -8.26
N ASP A 12 16.09 7.08 -8.65
CA ASP A 12 16.71 8.19 -9.36
C ASP A 12 15.91 8.53 -10.63
N GLN A 13 15.45 7.53 -11.36
CA GLN A 13 14.61 7.72 -12.53
C GLN A 13 13.29 8.41 -12.15
N GLY A 14 12.65 7.98 -11.07
CA GLY A 14 11.39 8.56 -10.60
C GLY A 14 11.53 10.02 -10.23
N VAL A 15 12.65 10.40 -9.61
CA VAL A 15 12.94 11.80 -9.27
C VAL A 15 13.02 12.65 -10.53
N THR A 16 13.67 12.17 -11.58
CA THR A 16 13.78 12.92 -12.85
C THR A 16 12.44 13.07 -13.56
N ARG A 17 11.47 12.22 -13.25
CA ARG A 17 10.14 12.22 -13.87
C ARG A 17 9.05 12.77 -12.96
N MET A 18 9.43 13.48 -11.92
CA MET A 18 8.52 13.94 -10.87
C MET A 18 7.35 14.80 -11.40
N LYS A 19 7.55 15.54 -12.48
CA LYS A 19 6.48 16.35 -13.07
C LYS A 19 5.33 15.51 -13.60
N HIS A 20 5.58 14.26 -13.94
CA HIS A 20 4.56 13.32 -14.44
C HIS A 20 3.91 12.51 -13.30
N ALA A 21 4.45 12.61 -12.09
CA ALA A 21 3.98 11.79 -10.97
C ALA A 21 2.49 11.95 -10.66
N PRO A 22 1.92 13.17 -10.59
CA PRO A 22 0.50 13.29 -10.29
C PRO A 22 -0.38 12.55 -11.29
N SER A 23 -0.10 12.67 -12.58
CA SER A 23 -0.84 11.99 -13.62
C SER A 23 -0.70 10.46 -13.52
N GLU A 24 0.52 9.98 -13.28
CA GLU A 24 0.79 8.55 -13.15
C GLU A 24 0.14 7.96 -11.90
N ILE A 25 0.12 8.72 -10.80
CA ILE A 25 -0.57 8.30 -9.58
C ILE A 25 -2.07 8.15 -9.82
N GLU A 26 -2.68 9.11 -10.51
CA GLU A 26 -4.10 9.04 -10.85
C GLU A 26 -4.41 7.81 -11.70
N GLN A 27 -3.56 7.51 -12.69
CA GLN A 27 -3.69 6.31 -13.52
C GLN A 27 -3.55 5.04 -12.70
N SER A 28 -2.63 5.03 -11.73
CA SER A 28 -2.43 3.90 -10.83
C SER A 28 -3.67 3.64 -9.97
N VAL A 29 -4.31 4.70 -9.49
CA VAL A 29 -5.54 4.57 -8.71
C VAL A 29 -6.66 3.96 -9.57
N MET A 30 -6.79 4.40 -10.82
CA MET A 30 -7.76 3.82 -11.74
C MET A 30 -7.49 2.32 -11.98
N ALA A 31 -6.23 1.94 -12.11
CA ALA A 31 -5.85 0.54 -12.28
C ALA A 31 -6.19 -0.29 -11.03
N LEU A 32 -5.97 0.27 -9.85
CA LEU A 32 -6.33 -0.37 -8.59
C LEU A 32 -7.84 -0.64 -8.53
N GLU A 33 -8.63 0.37 -8.87
CA GLU A 33 -10.09 0.25 -8.87
C GLU A 33 -10.57 -0.77 -9.90
N ALA A 34 -9.95 -0.78 -11.08
CA ALA A 34 -10.27 -1.77 -12.13
C ALA A 34 -9.97 -3.20 -11.66
N ALA A 35 -8.99 -3.38 -10.80
CA ALA A 35 -8.66 -4.68 -10.20
C ALA A 35 -9.57 -5.05 -9.02
N GLY A 36 -10.55 -4.22 -8.69
CA GLY A 36 -11.48 -4.44 -7.59
C GLY A 36 -11.01 -3.87 -6.26
N GLY A 37 -9.92 -3.11 -6.25
CA GLY A 37 -9.40 -2.49 -5.06
C GLY A 37 -9.98 -1.10 -4.80
N LYS A 38 -9.56 -0.51 -3.68
CA LYS A 38 -10.03 0.80 -3.26
C LYS A 38 -8.89 1.54 -2.58
N LEU A 39 -8.65 2.79 -2.99
CA LEU A 39 -7.70 3.65 -2.30
C LEU A 39 -8.39 4.31 -1.11
N ILE A 40 -7.84 4.11 0.09
CA ILE A 40 -8.34 4.73 1.31
C ILE A 40 -7.68 6.09 1.51
N GLY A 41 -6.39 6.20 1.23
CA GLY A 41 -5.66 7.46 1.36
C GLY A 41 -4.33 7.40 0.64
N PHE A 42 -3.87 8.57 0.20
CA PHE A 42 -2.57 8.74 -0.42
C PHE A 42 -1.93 10.01 0.11
N TYR A 43 -0.67 9.93 0.51
CA TYR A 43 0.06 11.06 1.09
C TYR A 43 1.47 11.12 0.52
N ALA A 44 1.92 12.33 0.16
CA ALA A 44 3.33 12.59 -0.04
C ALA A 44 3.93 12.92 1.33
N THR A 45 5.07 12.35 1.64
CA THR A 45 5.64 12.45 2.99
C THR A 45 7.06 12.97 2.96
N MET A 46 7.48 13.59 4.06
CA MET A 46 8.88 13.91 4.30
C MET A 46 9.54 12.74 5.03
N GLY A 47 10.85 12.59 4.88
CA GLY A 47 11.62 11.58 5.60
C GLY A 47 12.01 10.41 4.72
N ALA A 48 12.02 9.22 5.31
CA ALA A 48 12.58 8.03 4.67
C ALA A 48 11.77 7.53 3.48
N TYR A 49 10.48 7.86 3.41
CA TYR A 49 9.59 7.46 2.32
C TYR A 49 9.00 8.69 1.65
N ASP A 50 8.79 8.58 0.34
CA ASP A 50 8.25 9.70 -0.44
C ASP A 50 6.74 9.69 -0.51
N TYR A 51 6.13 8.48 -0.54
CA TYR A 51 4.68 8.34 -0.58
C TYR A 51 4.21 7.25 0.39
N VAL A 52 3.03 7.44 0.92
CA VAL A 52 2.32 6.43 1.71
C VAL A 52 0.92 6.28 1.11
N ALA A 53 0.56 5.06 0.74
CA ALA A 53 -0.78 4.76 0.24
C ALA A 53 -1.42 3.71 1.13
N ILE A 54 -2.68 3.94 1.48
CA ILE A 54 -3.47 2.96 2.22
C ILE A 54 -4.57 2.49 1.29
N SER A 55 -4.66 1.18 1.06
CA SER A 55 -5.60 0.61 0.11
C SER A 55 -6.19 -0.69 0.60
N GLU A 56 -7.30 -1.06 -0.02
CA GLU A 56 -7.91 -2.37 0.14
C GLU A 56 -7.87 -3.10 -1.19
N CYS A 57 -7.61 -4.41 -1.14
CA CYS A 57 -7.64 -5.26 -2.33
C CYS A 57 -8.45 -6.52 -2.03
N PRO A 58 -9.03 -7.17 -3.06
CA PRO A 58 -9.80 -8.39 -2.86
C PRO A 58 -9.00 -9.54 -2.23
N SER A 59 -7.71 -9.64 -2.55
CA SER A 59 -6.84 -10.70 -2.05
C SER A 59 -5.39 -10.26 -2.06
N ASP A 60 -4.53 -11.02 -1.37
CA ASP A 60 -3.08 -10.76 -1.39
C ASP A 60 -2.51 -10.93 -2.80
N GLU A 61 -3.04 -11.87 -3.58
CA GLU A 61 -2.59 -12.10 -4.95
C GLU A 61 -2.87 -10.89 -5.84
N VAL A 62 -4.06 -10.29 -5.71
CA VAL A 62 -4.40 -9.07 -6.44
C VAL A 62 -3.50 -7.92 -6.00
N ALA A 63 -3.28 -7.77 -4.70
CA ALA A 63 -2.39 -6.74 -4.17
C ALA A 63 -0.97 -6.91 -4.71
N MET A 64 -0.44 -8.14 -4.69
CA MET A 64 0.90 -8.42 -5.18
C MET A 64 1.05 -8.12 -6.67
N SER A 65 0.06 -8.53 -7.47
CA SER A 65 0.05 -8.24 -8.90
C SER A 65 0.08 -6.74 -9.17
N TYR A 66 -0.72 -5.99 -8.43
CA TYR A 66 -0.76 -4.54 -8.53
C TYR A 66 0.60 -3.91 -8.18
N LEU A 67 1.24 -4.39 -7.09
CA LEU A 67 2.55 -3.90 -6.66
C LEU A 67 3.65 -4.17 -7.70
N LEU A 68 3.62 -5.33 -8.33
CA LEU A 68 4.55 -5.64 -9.41
C LEU A 68 4.37 -4.67 -10.57
N GLY A 69 3.12 -4.32 -10.88
CA GLY A 69 2.81 -3.32 -11.90
C GLY A 69 3.31 -1.92 -11.55
N LEU A 70 3.26 -1.55 -10.28
CA LEU A 70 3.79 -0.26 -9.82
C LEU A 70 5.31 -0.19 -9.94
N ALA A 71 5.99 -1.27 -9.63
CA ALA A 71 7.44 -1.32 -9.63
C ALA A 71 8.04 -1.48 -11.03
N ALA A 72 7.31 -2.09 -11.97
CA ALA A 72 7.83 -2.45 -13.28
C ALA A 72 8.41 -1.28 -14.08
N PRO A 73 7.79 -0.10 -14.13
CA PRO A 73 8.38 1.04 -14.84
C PRO A 73 9.69 1.55 -14.25
N GLY A 74 9.97 1.26 -12.98
CA GLY A 74 11.23 1.61 -12.36
C GLY A 74 11.28 2.98 -11.68
N ASP A 75 10.14 3.67 -11.55
CA ASP A 75 10.08 4.99 -10.92
C ASP A 75 10.00 4.92 -9.41
N VAL A 76 9.46 3.83 -8.84
CA VAL A 76 9.28 3.66 -7.40
C VAL A 76 9.73 2.28 -6.94
N ARG A 77 10.11 2.20 -5.68
CA ARG A 77 10.26 0.97 -4.92
C ARG A 77 9.22 0.96 -3.83
N THR A 78 8.65 -0.20 -3.56
CA THR A 78 7.57 -0.36 -2.60
C THR A 78 7.97 -1.26 -1.45
N LEU A 79 7.48 -0.90 -0.25
CA LEU A 79 7.50 -1.76 0.93
C LEU A 79 6.08 -1.79 1.44
N THR A 80 5.43 -2.94 1.32
CA THR A 80 4.01 -3.06 1.62
C THR A 80 3.79 -3.89 2.85
N LEU A 81 2.97 -3.37 3.75
CA LEU A 81 2.59 -4.00 5.00
C LEU A 81 1.12 -4.41 4.90
N LYS A 82 0.82 -5.67 5.18
CA LYS A 82 -0.56 -6.08 5.36
C LYS A 82 -1.01 -5.56 6.71
N ALA A 83 -2.10 -4.80 6.73
CA ALA A 83 -2.55 -4.08 7.91
C ALA A 83 -3.87 -4.64 8.43
N PHE A 84 -4.05 -4.55 9.73
CA PHE A 84 -5.28 -4.92 10.42
C PHE A 84 -5.75 -3.69 11.19
N ASN A 85 -7.05 -3.40 11.11
CA ASN A 85 -7.59 -2.27 11.86
C ASN A 85 -7.69 -2.63 13.36
N PHE A 86 -8.04 -1.65 14.17
CA PHE A 86 -8.08 -1.84 15.61
C PHE A 86 -9.08 -2.92 16.02
N GLU A 87 -10.24 -2.98 15.38
CA GLU A 87 -11.25 -3.98 15.68
C GLU A 87 -10.77 -5.40 15.36
N GLU A 88 -10.11 -5.55 14.22
CA GLU A 88 -9.50 -6.83 13.85
C GLU A 88 -8.42 -7.24 14.86
N MET A 89 -7.60 -6.30 15.28
CA MET A 89 -6.56 -6.58 16.28
C MET A 89 -7.18 -7.01 17.62
N LYS A 90 -8.25 -6.34 18.04
CA LYS A 90 -8.97 -6.73 19.26
C LYS A 90 -9.45 -8.18 19.21
N GLU A 91 -10.01 -8.59 18.08
CA GLU A 91 -10.45 -9.97 17.90
C GLU A 91 -9.29 -10.96 17.95
N MET A 92 -8.15 -10.61 17.35
CA MET A 92 -6.94 -11.44 17.42
C MET A 92 -6.46 -11.61 18.87
N VAL A 93 -6.48 -10.54 19.64
CA VAL A 93 -6.07 -10.57 21.05
C VAL A 93 -6.96 -11.49 21.87
N LYS A 94 -8.26 -11.50 21.59
CA LYS A 94 -9.21 -12.40 22.26
C LYS A 94 -8.89 -13.87 22.00
N GLN A 95 -8.22 -14.20 20.89
CA GLN A 95 -7.85 -15.58 20.53
C GLN A 95 -6.59 -16.05 21.25
N LEU A 96 -5.90 -15.18 21.98
CA LEU A 96 -4.68 -15.56 22.68
C LEU A 96 -5.02 -16.50 23.85
N PRO A 97 -4.18 -17.55 24.05
CA PRO A 97 -4.41 -18.47 25.17
C PRO A 97 -4.29 -17.76 26.52
N THR A 98 -5.14 -18.14 27.45
CA THR A 98 -5.21 -17.59 28.82
C THR A 98 -3.88 -17.56 29.57
N PRO A 99 -2.99 -18.56 29.42
CA PRO A 99 -1.71 -18.56 30.17
C PRO A 99 -0.81 -17.36 29.93
N TYR A 100 -1.07 -16.58 28.89
CA TYR A 100 -0.27 -15.38 28.59
C TYR A 100 -0.71 -14.16 29.39
N SER A 101 -1.81 -14.26 30.10
CA SER A 101 -2.28 -13.16 30.95
C SER A 101 -1.70 -13.33 32.35
N LEU A 102 -0.46 -12.93 32.50
CA LEU A 102 0.22 -13.01 33.79
C LEU A 102 0.16 -11.70 34.55
#